data_89a2690a7a7d0e381d41abf93f232043
#
_entry.id   89a2690a7a7d0e381d41abf93f232043
#
_cell.length_a   1.000
_cell.length_b   1.000
_cell.length_c   1.000
_cell.angle_alpha   90.00
_cell.angle_beta   90.00
_cell.angle_gamma   90.00
#
_symmetry.space_group_name_H-M   'P 1'
#
loop_
_entity.id
_entity.type
_entity.pdbx_description
1 polymer ?
#
loop_
_entity_poly.entity_id
_entity_poly.type
_entity_poly.pdbx_seq_one_letter_code
_entity_poly.pdbx_strand_id
1 'polypeptide(L)'
;MSSTRRTDTPAEYISTSASSTVGCEGIIQPRRPKQATVIGNDAPVKEAYSKAGVYLPGVRDFDARDVTPAEEVDRLAKAPLAHQPGTVWEYGLSVDLLGRVIEAASGKRLADFLDERLFKPLRMNDTKFWVVMNQTGRLAQPLAVDSATAQPIKLIDISKEPKNDSGGAGAVSTAADYVRFAQMLLNGGQLDGVRVLSRPTVGVMTADHLGARIAPGALPTNNPGYTFGLGFAVRVGAGIAGVVGSAGEFTWGGYAGTYFWVNPKEELVGIYMSQAPGPLNPYYRRLIKQLVYSAIDD
;
A
#
# COMPACT_ATOMS: atom_id res chain seq x y z
N MET A 1 -14.13 -4.96 45.98
CA MET A 1 -14.82 -4.32 44.85
C MET A 1 -13.89 -3.23 44.34
N SER A 2 -13.08 -3.55 43.36
CA SER A 2 -12.13 -2.59 42.69
C SER A 2 -12.61 -2.43 41.27
N SER A 3 -13.14 -1.27 40.93
CA SER A 3 -13.63 -0.87 39.63
C SER A 3 -12.40 -0.43 38.80
N THR A 4 -11.93 -1.28 37.94
CA THR A 4 -10.99 -0.89 36.86
C THR A 4 -11.75 -0.08 35.83
N ARG A 5 -11.57 1.23 35.82
CA ARG A 5 -11.95 2.09 34.67
C ARG A 5 -11.11 1.69 33.47
N ARG A 6 -11.76 1.19 32.44
CA ARG A 6 -11.18 1.16 31.09
C ARG A 6 -11.05 2.61 30.64
N THR A 7 -9.84 3.06 30.41
CA THR A 7 -9.58 4.30 29.68
C THR A 7 -9.75 3.98 28.21
N ASP A 8 -10.89 4.33 27.64
CA ASP A 8 -11.11 4.32 26.20
C ASP A 8 -10.24 5.44 25.60
N THR A 9 -9.01 5.10 25.23
CA THR A 9 -8.20 5.98 24.39
C THR A 9 -8.82 5.96 22.99
N PRO A 10 -9.21 7.09 22.41
CA PRO A 10 -9.74 7.11 21.04
C PRO A 10 -8.70 6.59 20.07
N ALA A 11 -9.08 5.63 19.22
CA ALA A 11 -8.20 5.14 18.15
C ALA A 11 -7.80 6.30 17.23
N GLU A 12 -6.51 6.45 16.99
CA GLU A 12 -5.98 7.49 16.12
C GLU A 12 -6.00 7.03 14.66
N TYR A 13 -6.42 7.93 13.77
CA TYR A 13 -6.36 7.69 12.33
C TYR A 13 -4.94 7.85 11.81
N ILE A 14 -4.49 6.91 11.00
CA ILE A 14 -3.22 6.97 10.32
C ILE A 14 -3.45 6.85 8.82
N SER A 15 -2.81 7.71 8.03
CA SER A 15 -2.82 7.61 6.57
C SER A 15 -2.15 6.31 6.14
N THR A 16 -2.91 5.42 5.55
CA THR A 16 -2.38 4.20 4.94
C THR A 16 -2.26 4.43 3.44
N SER A 17 -1.16 5.00 2.99
CA SER A 17 -0.84 4.91 1.57
C SER A 17 -0.33 3.50 1.28
N ALA A 18 -1.22 2.55 1.18
CA ALA A 18 -0.91 1.24 0.65
C ALA A 18 -0.98 1.33 -0.87
N SER A 19 0.10 1.72 -1.51
CA SER A 19 0.18 1.58 -2.95
C SER A 19 0.72 0.20 -3.28
N SER A 20 -0.11 -0.63 -3.83
CA SER A 20 0.25 -1.92 -4.39
C SER A 20 0.01 -1.85 -5.89
N THR A 21 1.04 -2.12 -6.66
CA THR A 21 0.94 -2.05 -8.11
C THR A 21 1.35 -3.36 -8.73
N VAL A 22 0.42 -4.02 -9.41
CA VAL A 22 0.76 -4.95 -10.47
C VAL A 22 0.87 -4.13 -11.74
N GLY A 23 2.08 -3.72 -12.08
CA GLY A 23 2.34 -3.07 -13.34
C GLY A 23 2.24 -4.09 -14.48
N CYS A 24 1.19 -4.01 -15.27
CA CYS A 24 1.21 -4.55 -16.61
C CYS A 24 1.83 -3.50 -17.52
N GLU A 25 3.15 -3.27 -17.42
CA GLU A 25 3.84 -2.42 -18.40
C GLU A 25 5.34 -2.72 -18.38
N GLY A 26 5.85 -3.05 -19.50
CA GLY A 26 7.16 -3.51 -19.75
C GLY A 26 8.03 -2.61 -20.58
N ILE A 27 9.28 -2.67 -20.67
CA ILE A 27 10.48 -3.02 -21.45
C ILE A 27 11.70 -2.17 -21.17
N ILE A 28 12.77 -2.73 -21.14
CA ILE A 28 14.08 -3.25 -21.59
C ILE A 28 15.16 -2.19 -21.54
N GLN A 29 16.22 -2.37 -20.80
CA GLN A 29 17.54 -2.93 -21.06
C GLN A 29 18.43 -2.98 -19.81
N PRO A 30 19.46 -3.86 -19.76
CA PRO A 30 20.18 -4.16 -18.54
C PRO A 30 21.27 -3.13 -18.24
N ARG A 31 21.10 -2.30 -17.27
CA ARG A 31 22.20 -1.61 -16.57
C ARG A 31 21.86 -1.44 -15.09
N ARG A 32 22.75 -1.95 -14.24
CA ARG A 32 22.95 -1.87 -12.79
C ARG A 32 21.87 -1.18 -11.95
N PRO A 33 21.43 -1.79 -10.84
CA PRO A 33 20.44 -1.24 -9.94
C PRO A 33 21.04 -0.01 -9.22
N LYS A 34 20.64 1.17 -9.62
CA LYS A 34 20.66 2.34 -8.74
C LYS A 34 19.27 2.45 -8.12
N GLN A 35 19.25 2.70 -6.83
CA GLN A 35 18.11 2.85 -5.95
C GLN A 35 16.81 3.23 -6.68
N ALA A 36 15.85 2.32 -6.67
CA ALA A 36 14.53 2.56 -7.21
C ALA A 36 13.83 3.62 -6.37
N THR A 37 13.81 4.82 -6.85
CA THR A 37 12.83 5.82 -6.44
C THR A 37 11.53 5.53 -7.18
N VAL A 38 10.43 5.65 -6.46
CA VAL A 38 9.07 5.60 -6.97
C VAL A 38 9.00 6.28 -8.34
N ILE A 39 8.58 5.50 -9.36
CA ILE A 39 8.42 5.88 -10.75
C ILE A 39 9.76 6.04 -11.52
N GLY A 40 9.94 5.17 -12.52
CA GLY A 40 11.09 5.05 -13.41
C GLY A 40 12.05 6.22 -13.44
N ASN A 41 13.25 6.01 -12.95
CA ASN A 41 14.32 7.02 -12.93
C ASN A 41 14.89 7.35 -14.33
N ASP A 42 14.30 6.82 -15.41
CA ASP A 42 14.71 7.18 -16.75
C ASP A 42 14.17 8.56 -17.10
N ALA A 43 15.08 9.51 -17.15
CA ALA A 43 14.81 10.92 -17.45
C ALA A 43 13.84 11.17 -18.61
N PRO A 44 13.89 10.41 -19.74
CA PRO A 44 12.96 10.59 -20.84
C PRO A 44 11.50 10.29 -20.48
N VAL A 45 11.24 9.24 -19.70
CA VAL A 45 9.88 8.86 -19.29
C VAL A 45 9.33 9.84 -18.26
N LYS A 46 10.15 10.26 -17.32
CA LYS A 46 9.77 11.26 -16.32
C LYS A 46 9.41 12.60 -16.97
N GLU A 47 10.15 13.03 -17.96
CA GLU A 47 9.85 14.23 -18.74
C GLU A 47 8.54 14.08 -19.52
N ALA A 48 8.32 12.93 -20.16
CA ALA A 48 7.07 12.65 -20.87
C ALA A 48 5.85 12.65 -19.92
N TYR A 49 5.97 12.07 -18.74
CA TYR A 49 4.91 12.08 -17.72
C TYR A 49 4.64 13.50 -17.19
N SER A 50 5.69 14.30 -17.00
CA SER A 50 5.52 15.71 -16.61
C SER A 50 4.81 16.50 -17.72
N LYS A 51 5.20 16.30 -18.99
CA LYS A 51 4.53 16.93 -20.14
C LYS A 51 3.07 16.49 -20.30
N ALA A 52 2.76 15.23 -19.99
CA ALA A 52 1.39 14.72 -19.99
C ALA A 52 0.57 15.22 -18.78
N GLY A 53 1.21 15.91 -17.83
CA GLY A 53 0.56 16.39 -16.60
C GLY A 53 0.23 15.28 -15.60
N VAL A 54 0.87 14.12 -15.72
CA VAL A 54 0.77 13.04 -14.74
C VAL A 54 1.43 13.46 -13.44
N TYR A 55 2.61 14.13 -13.55
CA TYR A 55 3.29 14.72 -12.39
C TYR A 55 3.05 16.21 -12.35
N LEU A 56 2.47 16.67 -11.25
CA LEU A 56 2.18 18.09 -11.04
C LEU A 56 3.31 18.74 -10.23
N PRO A 57 3.82 19.92 -10.62
CA PRO A 57 4.83 20.64 -9.87
C PRO A 57 4.38 20.92 -8.43
N GLY A 58 5.24 20.57 -7.47
CA GLY A 58 4.97 20.80 -6.04
C GLY A 58 3.97 19.85 -5.39
N VAL A 59 3.38 18.93 -6.17
CA VAL A 59 2.55 17.85 -5.69
C VAL A 59 3.36 16.55 -5.72
N ARG A 60 3.04 15.60 -4.85
CA ARG A 60 3.69 14.29 -4.89
C ARG A 60 3.28 13.56 -6.15
N ASP A 61 4.21 12.81 -6.71
CA ASP A 61 4.06 12.13 -8.00
C ASP A 61 2.84 11.19 -8.09
N PHE A 62 2.29 10.76 -6.96
CA PHE A 62 1.12 9.87 -6.87
C PHE A 62 -0.13 10.55 -6.30
N ASP A 63 -0.10 11.85 -6.04
CA ASP A 63 -1.25 12.57 -5.49
C ASP A 63 -2.13 13.13 -6.61
N ALA A 64 -3.09 12.32 -7.06
CA ALA A 64 -4.07 12.70 -8.08
C ALA A 64 -5.37 13.29 -7.50
N ARG A 65 -5.39 13.69 -6.23
CA ARG A 65 -6.62 14.10 -5.52
C ARG A 65 -7.31 15.34 -6.09
N ASP A 66 -6.56 16.23 -6.74
CA ASP A 66 -7.08 17.47 -7.32
C ASP A 66 -7.49 17.36 -8.79
N VAL A 67 -7.22 16.24 -9.45
CA VAL A 67 -7.68 15.92 -10.80
C VAL A 67 -8.91 15.02 -10.76
N THR A 68 -9.76 15.09 -11.77
CA THR A 68 -10.90 14.17 -11.87
C THR A 68 -10.45 12.79 -12.36
N PRO A 69 -11.23 11.72 -12.10
CA PRO A 69 -10.94 10.38 -12.63
C PRO A 69 -10.71 10.35 -14.14
N ALA A 70 -11.50 11.08 -14.90
CA ALA A 70 -11.38 11.15 -16.36
C ALA A 70 -10.07 11.85 -16.77
N GLU A 71 -9.73 12.97 -16.12
CA GLU A 71 -8.47 13.69 -16.38
C GLU A 71 -7.25 12.81 -16.06
N GLU A 72 -7.28 12.02 -15.00
CA GLU A 72 -6.19 11.10 -14.66
C GLU A 72 -5.97 10.08 -15.78
N VAL A 73 -7.04 9.43 -16.25
CA VAL A 73 -6.97 8.48 -17.37
C VAL A 73 -6.47 9.15 -18.64
N ASP A 74 -6.99 10.34 -18.98
CA ASP A 74 -6.57 11.08 -20.16
C ASP A 74 -5.09 11.49 -20.14
N ARG A 75 -4.58 11.84 -18.97
CA ARG A 75 -3.16 12.18 -18.77
C ARG A 75 -2.28 10.95 -18.89
N LEU A 76 -2.65 9.85 -18.24
CA LEU A 76 -1.94 8.57 -18.34
C LEU A 76 -1.93 8.02 -19.78
N ALA A 77 -3.04 8.14 -20.51
CA ALA A 77 -3.15 7.67 -21.89
C ALA A 77 -2.24 8.45 -22.87
N LYS A 78 -1.84 9.67 -22.53
CA LYS A 78 -0.91 10.48 -23.35
C LYS A 78 0.56 10.19 -23.03
N ALA A 79 0.84 9.54 -21.91
CA ALA A 79 2.19 9.19 -21.52
C ALA A 79 2.64 7.91 -22.23
N PRO A 80 3.90 7.83 -22.69
CA PRO A 80 4.43 6.60 -23.25
C PRO A 80 4.59 5.55 -22.14
N LEU A 81 4.50 4.28 -22.51
CA LEU A 81 4.86 3.20 -21.62
C LEU A 81 6.37 3.23 -21.34
N ALA A 82 6.76 3.11 -20.09
CA ALA A 82 8.17 2.99 -19.72
C ALA A 82 8.79 1.68 -20.24
N HIS A 83 7.98 0.65 -20.32
CA HIS A 83 8.40 -0.69 -20.61
C HIS A 83 7.32 -1.49 -21.37
N GLN A 84 7.59 -2.66 -22.01
CA GLN A 84 6.55 -3.53 -22.60
C GLN A 84 5.83 -4.31 -21.52
N PRO A 85 4.50 -4.42 -21.59
CA PRO A 85 3.71 -5.17 -20.63
C PRO A 85 4.25 -6.59 -20.38
N GLY A 86 4.37 -6.95 -19.10
CA GLY A 86 4.75 -8.29 -18.66
C GLY A 86 6.25 -8.62 -18.68
N THR A 87 7.15 -7.63 -18.83
CA THR A 87 8.59 -7.90 -18.87
C THR A 87 9.38 -7.39 -17.67
N VAL A 88 8.87 -6.38 -16.98
CA VAL A 88 9.49 -5.77 -15.78
C VAL A 88 8.42 -5.57 -14.72
N TRP A 89 8.76 -5.79 -13.47
CA TRP A 89 7.97 -5.28 -12.35
C TRP A 89 8.50 -3.89 -11.98
N GLU A 90 7.65 -2.90 -12.04
CA GLU A 90 7.98 -1.53 -11.65
C GLU A 90 6.84 -0.94 -10.83
N TYR A 91 7.20 -0.17 -9.81
CA TYR A 91 6.26 0.55 -8.98
C TYR A 91 5.72 1.79 -9.71
N GLY A 92 4.41 1.97 -9.78
CA GLY A 92 3.81 3.08 -10.51
C GLY A 92 2.33 3.32 -10.18
N LEU A 93 1.59 3.93 -11.11
CA LEU A 93 0.19 4.36 -10.95
C LEU A 93 -0.85 3.32 -11.41
N SER A 94 -0.45 2.07 -11.64
CA SER A 94 -1.35 1.04 -12.18
C SER A 94 -2.52 0.72 -11.24
N VAL A 95 -2.33 0.87 -9.92
CA VAL A 95 -3.43 0.64 -8.95
C VAL A 95 -4.39 1.82 -8.93
N ASP A 96 -3.93 3.03 -9.22
CA ASP A 96 -4.81 4.18 -9.44
C ASP A 96 -5.68 3.94 -10.67
N LEU A 97 -5.07 3.51 -11.78
CA LEU A 97 -5.81 3.10 -12.98
C LEU A 97 -6.79 1.94 -12.70
N LEU A 98 -6.40 0.95 -11.88
CA LEU A 98 -7.31 -0.12 -11.45
C LEU A 98 -8.51 0.43 -10.69
N GLY A 99 -8.33 1.47 -9.87
CA GLY A 99 -9.44 2.21 -9.25
C GLY A 99 -10.43 2.72 -10.29
N ARG A 100 -9.93 3.30 -11.40
CA ARG A 100 -10.79 3.76 -12.53
C ARG A 100 -11.52 2.62 -13.22
N VAL A 101 -10.86 1.46 -13.38
CA VAL A 101 -11.51 0.25 -13.94
C VAL A 101 -12.65 -0.22 -13.02
N ILE A 102 -12.46 -0.20 -11.71
CA ILE A 102 -13.50 -0.55 -10.74
C ILE A 102 -14.69 0.42 -10.86
N GLU A 103 -14.44 1.72 -10.96
CA GLU A 103 -15.51 2.71 -11.15
C GLU A 103 -16.28 2.49 -12.45
N ALA A 104 -15.58 2.27 -13.55
CA ALA A 104 -16.20 2.01 -14.84
C ALA A 104 -17.04 0.72 -14.84
N ALA A 105 -16.55 -0.33 -14.17
CA ALA A 105 -17.26 -1.61 -14.10
C ALA A 105 -18.44 -1.62 -13.13
N SER A 106 -18.35 -0.85 -12.04
CA SER A 106 -19.38 -0.83 -10.99
C SER A 106 -20.40 0.29 -11.14
N GLY A 107 -20.06 1.34 -11.89
CA GLY A 107 -20.84 2.57 -11.94
C GLY A 107 -20.81 3.39 -10.64
N LYS A 108 -19.90 3.09 -9.72
CA LYS A 108 -19.78 3.72 -8.40
C LYS A 108 -18.42 4.39 -8.26
N ARG A 109 -18.36 5.46 -7.47
CA ARG A 109 -17.09 6.03 -6.99
C ARG A 109 -16.31 4.97 -6.22
N LEU A 110 -14.97 4.97 -6.31
CA LEU A 110 -14.13 3.95 -5.67
C LEU A 110 -14.32 3.90 -4.15
N ALA A 111 -14.43 5.05 -3.50
CA ALA A 111 -14.70 5.15 -2.07
C ALA A 111 -16.00 4.44 -1.68
N ASP A 112 -17.08 4.69 -2.43
CA ASP A 112 -18.41 4.09 -2.18
C ASP A 112 -18.39 2.59 -2.44
N PHE A 113 -17.72 2.15 -3.50
CA PHE A 113 -17.57 0.73 -3.83
C PHE A 113 -16.83 -0.01 -2.72
N LEU A 114 -15.69 0.53 -2.25
CA LEU A 114 -14.91 -0.11 -1.18
C LEU A 114 -15.62 -0.06 0.17
N ASP A 115 -16.34 1.01 0.47
CA ASP A 115 -17.15 1.11 1.67
C ASP A 115 -18.23 0.03 1.71
N GLU A 116 -18.97 -0.15 0.60
CA GLU A 116 -20.03 -1.15 0.49
C GLU A 116 -19.51 -2.58 0.49
N ARG A 117 -18.42 -2.85 -0.26
CA ARG A 117 -17.95 -4.21 -0.55
C ARG A 117 -16.89 -4.73 0.39
N LEU A 118 -16.20 -3.83 1.10
CA LEU A 118 -15.07 -4.18 1.96
C LEU A 118 -15.20 -3.59 3.36
N PHE A 119 -15.31 -2.25 3.49
CA PHE A 119 -15.17 -1.62 4.80
C PHE A 119 -16.36 -1.93 5.71
N LYS A 120 -17.59 -1.72 5.25
CA LYS A 120 -18.80 -2.05 6.03
C LYS A 120 -18.91 -3.53 6.38
N PRO A 121 -18.77 -4.48 5.42
CA PRO A 121 -18.80 -5.90 5.75
C PRO A 121 -17.77 -6.33 6.79
N LEU A 122 -16.58 -5.74 6.75
CA LEU A 122 -15.52 -5.99 7.72
C LEU A 122 -15.62 -5.11 8.98
N ARG A 123 -16.60 -4.24 9.10
CA ARG A 123 -16.75 -3.27 10.21
C ARG A 123 -15.51 -2.40 10.40
N MET A 124 -14.90 -1.97 9.29
CA MET A 124 -13.77 -1.04 9.26
C MET A 124 -14.30 0.40 9.26
N ASN A 125 -14.88 0.81 10.39
CA ASN A 125 -15.71 2.02 10.50
C ASN A 125 -14.90 3.33 10.39
N ASP A 126 -13.59 3.26 10.62
CA ASP A 126 -12.66 4.38 10.57
C ASP A 126 -11.84 4.41 9.28
N THR A 127 -12.07 3.46 8.36
CA THR A 127 -11.36 3.40 7.07
C THR A 127 -12.11 4.16 5.99
N LYS A 128 -11.45 5.10 5.34
CA LYS A 128 -12.05 6.00 4.33
C LYS A 128 -10.98 6.72 3.49
N PHE A 129 -11.40 7.52 2.50
CA PHE A 129 -10.48 8.28 1.63
C PHE A 129 -10.21 9.71 2.12
N TRP A 130 -10.99 10.22 3.05
CA TRP A 130 -10.76 11.51 3.72
C TRP A 130 -11.39 11.51 5.10
N VAL A 131 -10.92 12.39 5.96
CA VAL A 131 -11.42 12.54 7.34
C VAL A 131 -12.25 13.81 7.44
N VAL A 132 -13.51 13.69 7.85
CA VAL A 132 -14.39 14.83 8.03
C VAL A 132 -13.90 15.75 9.17
N MET A 133 -14.19 17.04 9.07
CA MET A 133 -13.63 18.10 9.91
C MET A 133 -13.74 17.82 11.43
N ASN A 134 -14.84 17.27 11.91
CA ASN A 134 -15.02 16.93 13.33
C ASN A 134 -14.23 15.72 13.81
N GLN A 135 -13.54 15.01 12.92
CA GLN A 135 -12.69 13.86 13.23
C GLN A 135 -11.20 14.12 12.98
N THR A 136 -10.83 15.29 12.49
CA THR A 136 -9.42 15.61 12.19
C THR A 136 -8.52 15.60 13.41
N GLY A 137 -9.06 15.83 14.62
CA GLY A 137 -8.33 15.71 15.89
C GLY A 137 -7.87 14.29 16.22
N ARG A 138 -8.40 13.27 15.54
CA ARG A 138 -7.94 11.86 15.65
C ARG A 138 -6.83 11.51 14.64
N LEU A 139 -6.49 12.45 13.76
CA LEU A 139 -5.51 12.23 12.72
C LEU A 139 -4.10 12.31 13.29
N ALA A 140 -3.35 11.22 13.24
CA ALA A 140 -1.96 11.21 13.64
C ALA A 140 -1.15 12.18 12.75
N GLN A 141 -0.40 13.05 13.39
CA GLN A 141 0.42 14.04 12.71
C GLN A 141 1.88 13.58 12.63
N PRO A 142 2.58 13.84 11.53
CA PRO A 142 4.01 13.59 11.45
C PRO A 142 4.79 14.56 12.35
N LEU A 143 6.05 14.24 12.62
CA LEU A 143 6.98 15.24 13.10
C LEU A 143 7.13 16.37 12.06
N ALA A 144 7.45 17.59 12.51
CA ALA A 144 7.63 18.72 11.60
C ALA A 144 8.79 18.50 10.61
N VAL A 145 9.83 17.78 11.05
CA VAL A 145 11.01 17.47 10.25
C VAL A 145 11.38 16.00 10.40
N ASP A 146 11.92 15.44 9.33
CA ASP A 146 12.50 14.09 9.34
C ASP A 146 13.80 14.09 10.15
N SER A 147 13.91 13.19 11.12
CA SER A 147 15.05 13.14 12.05
C SER A 147 16.37 12.72 11.40
N ALA A 148 16.33 12.07 10.27
CA ALA A 148 17.54 11.63 9.56
C ALA A 148 18.03 12.64 8.53
N THR A 149 17.11 13.39 7.91
CA THR A 149 17.43 14.30 6.80
C THR A 149 17.29 15.79 7.17
N ALA A 150 16.67 16.09 8.31
CA ALA A 150 16.29 17.45 8.74
C ALA A 150 15.37 18.19 7.75
N GLN A 151 14.74 17.48 6.82
CA GLN A 151 13.83 18.07 5.86
C GLN A 151 12.39 18.12 6.40
N PRO A 152 11.61 19.14 6.08
CA PRO A 152 10.20 19.22 6.45
C PRO A 152 9.41 18.00 5.96
N ILE A 153 8.61 17.41 6.84
CA ILE A 153 7.71 16.32 6.48
C ILE A 153 6.39 16.93 5.99
N LYS A 154 6.01 16.58 4.74
CA LYS A 154 4.73 16.96 4.17
C LYS A 154 4.01 15.69 3.71
N LEU A 155 2.86 15.43 4.29
CA LEU A 155 1.95 14.35 3.89
C LEU A 155 0.84 14.88 2.98
N ILE A 156 0.10 13.96 2.37
CA ILE A 156 -1.13 14.27 1.64
C ILE A 156 -2.16 14.84 2.63
N ASP A 157 -2.82 15.93 2.27
CA ASP A 157 -3.91 16.51 3.06
C ASP A 157 -5.20 15.68 2.87
N ILE A 158 -5.49 14.87 3.87
CA ILE A 158 -6.67 14.00 3.90
C ILE A 158 -7.85 14.60 4.67
N SER A 159 -7.77 15.87 5.07
CA SER A 159 -8.87 16.59 5.73
C SER A 159 -9.93 17.10 4.75
N LYS A 160 -9.65 16.99 3.45
CA LYS A 160 -10.54 17.42 2.38
C LYS A 160 -10.98 16.24 1.52
N GLU A 161 -12.22 16.26 1.10
CA GLU A 161 -12.73 15.31 0.13
C GLU A 161 -11.97 15.45 -1.20
N PRO A 162 -11.39 14.36 -1.73
CA PRO A 162 -10.68 14.40 -3.00
C PRO A 162 -11.67 14.43 -4.16
N LYS A 163 -11.27 15.03 -5.28
CA LYS A 163 -12.00 14.91 -6.55
C LYS A 163 -11.89 13.50 -7.13
N ASN A 164 -10.82 12.79 -6.75
CA ASN A 164 -10.45 11.49 -7.27
C ASN A 164 -9.91 10.62 -6.12
N ASP A 165 -10.51 9.45 -5.94
CA ASP A 165 -10.07 8.48 -4.95
C ASP A 165 -8.89 7.69 -5.51
N SER A 166 -7.68 7.94 -5.01
CA SER A 166 -6.51 7.19 -5.43
C SER A 166 -6.62 5.72 -5.01
N GLY A 167 -6.54 4.81 -5.97
CA GLY A 167 -6.49 3.37 -5.71
C GLY A 167 -5.17 2.94 -5.06
N GLY A 168 -4.11 3.72 -5.26
CA GLY A 168 -2.76 3.42 -4.80
C GLY A 168 -2.36 4.06 -3.47
N ALA A 169 -2.95 5.20 -3.06
CA ALA A 169 -2.41 6.00 -1.95
C ALA A 169 -3.47 6.79 -1.15
N GLY A 170 -4.75 6.59 -1.37
CA GLY A 170 -5.78 7.52 -0.90
C GLY A 170 -6.39 7.22 0.45
N ALA A 171 -6.30 6.00 0.95
CA ALA A 171 -7.02 5.58 2.15
C ALA A 171 -6.36 6.02 3.46
N VAL A 172 -7.17 6.33 4.45
CA VAL A 172 -6.80 6.45 5.86
C VAL A 172 -7.48 5.36 6.65
N SER A 173 -6.86 4.91 7.74
CA SER A 173 -7.39 3.82 8.56
C SER A 173 -6.84 3.90 9.98
N THR A 174 -7.26 2.97 10.83
CA THR A 174 -6.70 2.70 12.15
C THR A 174 -6.09 1.30 12.19
N ALA A 175 -5.23 1.03 13.17
CA ALA A 175 -4.70 -0.32 13.36
C ALA A 175 -5.82 -1.32 13.64
N ALA A 176 -6.85 -0.92 14.39
CA ALA A 176 -8.03 -1.74 14.70
C ALA A 176 -8.81 -2.15 13.43
N ASP A 177 -9.00 -1.23 12.50
CA ASP A 177 -9.68 -1.53 11.23
C ASP A 177 -8.79 -2.38 10.32
N TYR A 178 -7.51 -2.00 10.20
CA TYR A 178 -6.63 -2.68 9.26
C TYR A 178 -6.31 -4.13 9.66
N VAL A 179 -6.27 -4.42 10.98
CA VAL A 179 -6.14 -5.80 11.45
C VAL A 179 -7.33 -6.68 11.02
N ARG A 180 -8.53 -6.11 10.91
CA ARG A 180 -9.71 -6.84 10.42
C ARG A 180 -9.56 -7.25 8.96
N PHE A 181 -9.05 -6.34 8.12
CA PHE A 181 -8.72 -6.66 6.74
C PHE A 181 -7.65 -7.76 6.63
N ALA A 182 -6.56 -7.62 7.37
CA ALA A 182 -5.47 -8.60 7.35
C ALA A 182 -5.90 -9.96 7.92
N GLN A 183 -6.72 -9.97 8.98
CA GLN A 183 -7.29 -11.20 9.54
C GLN A 183 -8.26 -11.88 8.55
N MET A 184 -9.07 -11.11 7.83
CA MET A 184 -9.93 -11.65 6.78
C MET A 184 -9.09 -12.38 5.71
N LEU A 185 -7.95 -11.82 5.31
CA LEU A 185 -7.03 -12.48 4.37
C LEU A 185 -6.41 -13.74 4.98
N LEU A 186 -5.94 -13.70 6.23
CA LEU A 186 -5.39 -14.87 6.94
C LEU A 186 -6.41 -16.01 6.98
N ASN A 187 -7.66 -15.69 7.22
CA ASN A 187 -8.79 -16.64 7.27
C ASN A 187 -9.28 -17.09 5.87
N GLY A 188 -8.52 -16.82 4.80
CA GLY A 188 -8.89 -17.21 3.43
C GLY A 188 -10.13 -16.48 2.90
N GLY A 189 -10.26 -15.20 3.22
CA GLY A 189 -11.28 -14.30 2.66
C GLY A 189 -12.56 -14.14 3.49
N GLN A 190 -12.53 -14.52 4.77
CA GLN A 190 -13.68 -14.46 5.67
C GLN A 190 -13.31 -13.89 7.05
N LEU A 191 -14.22 -13.10 7.65
CA LEU A 191 -14.11 -12.63 9.03
C LEU A 191 -15.50 -12.51 9.65
N ASP A 192 -15.66 -12.89 10.92
CA ASP A 192 -16.92 -12.82 11.70
C ASP A 192 -18.14 -13.39 10.94
N GLY A 193 -17.96 -14.48 10.22
CA GLY A 193 -19.01 -15.12 9.42
C GLY A 193 -19.27 -14.45 8.05
N VAL A 194 -18.67 -13.29 7.78
CA VAL A 194 -18.82 -12.57 6.50
C VAL A 194 -17.71 -12.98 5.55
N ARG A 195 -18.10 -13.48 4.37
CA ARG A 195 -17.17 -13.81 3.29
C ARG A 195 -17.08 -12.66 2.30
N VAL A 196 -15.88 -12.08 2.18
CA VAL A 196 -15.57 -11.02 1.22
C VAL A 196 -14.94 -11.60 -0.05
N LEU A 197 -14.03 -12.57 0.11
CA LEU A 197 -13.34 -13.24 -0.98
C LEU A 197 -13.46 -14.76 -0.85
N SER A 198 -13.38 -15.47 -1.96
CA SER A 198 -13.23 -16.91 -1.91
C SER A 198 -11.82 -17.31 -1.48
N ARG A 199 -11.66 -18.48 -0.84
CA ARG A 199 -10.34 -18.99 -0.48
C ARG A 199 -9.41 -19.13 -1.70
N PRO A 200 -9.87 -19.66 -2.85
CA PRO A 200 -9.04 -19.69 -4.07
C PRO A 200 -8.62 -18.29 -4.53
N THR A 201 -9.49 -17.27 -4.41
CA THR A 201 -9.12 -15.89 -4.76
C THR A 201 -7.97 -15.38 -3.90
N VAL A 202 -8.02 -15.57 -2.58
CA VAL A 202 -6.90 -15.20 -1.69
C VAL A 202 -5.64 -15.96 -2.08
N GLY A 203 -5.74 -17.27 -2.39
CA GLY A 203 -4.61 -18.05 -2.87
C GLY A 203 -3.99 -17.50 -4.15
N VAL A 204 -4.81 -17.08 -5.11
CA VAL A 204 -4.33 -16.42 -6.34
C VAL A 204 -3.68 -15.07 -6.01
N MET A 205 -4.27 -14.25 -5.14
CA MET A 205 -3.71 -12.95 -4.75
C MET A 205 -2.32 -13.08 -4.09
N THR A 206 -2.07 -14.16 -3.38
CA THR A 206 -0.82 -14.40 -2.65
C THR A 206 0.12 -15.39 -3.36
N ALA A 207 -0.12 -15.70 -4.63
CA ALA A 207 0.76 -16.51 -5.45
C ALA A 207 1.85 -15.67 -6.13
N ASP A 208 2.87 -16.35 -6.68
CA ASP A 208 3.89 -15.74 -7.53
C ASP A 208 3.31 -15.43 -8.91
N HIS A 209 3.17 -14.15 -9.24
CA HIS A 209 2.74 -13.68 -10.55
C HIS A 209 3.89 -13.18 -11.43
N LEU A 210 5.10 -13.06 -10.90
CA LEU A 210 6.27 -12.62 -11.66
C LEU A 210 6.89 -13.78 -12.46
N GLY A 211 6.99 -14.95 -11.83
CA GLY A 211 7.58 -16.14 -12.42
C GLY A 211 9.01 -15.92 -12.92
N ALA A 212 9.48 -16.81 -13.80
CA ALA A 212 10.83 -16.75 -14.35
C ALA A 212 11.05 -15.63 -15.39
N ARG A 213 10.01 -14.93 -15.83
CA ARG A 213 10.14 -13.87 -16.83
C ARG A 213 10.68 -12.57 -16.25
N ILE A 214 10.45 -12.35 -14.97
CA ILE A 214 10.88 -11.12 -14.27
C ILE A 214 12.02 -11.47 -13.34
N ALA A 215 13.14 -10.79 -13.49
CA ALA A 215 14.34 -11.09 -12.72
C ALA A 215 14.07 -11.05 -11.22
N PRO A 216 14.52 -12.07 -10.44
CA PRO A 216 14.46 -12.03 -8.99
C PRO A 216 15.13 -10.77 -8.45
N GLY A 217 14.47 -10.07 -7.52
CA GLY A 217 15.00 -8.84 -6.92
C GLY A 217 14.63 -7.56 -7.68
N ALA A 218 13.79 -7.63 -8.71
CA ALA A 218 13.24 -6.45 -9.39
C ALA A 218 12.27 -5.64 -8.51
N LEU A 219 11.84 -6.16 -7.37
CA LEU A 219 11.01 -5.45 -6.41
C LEU A 219 11.78 -4.26 -5.82
N PRO A 220 11.23 -3.03 -5.85
CA PRO A 220 11.89 -1.83 -5.34
C PRO A 220 12.13 -1.85 -3.83
N THR A 221 11.56 -2.82 -3.13
CA THR A 221 11.78 -3.03 -1.69
C THR A 221 13.19 -3.48 -1.35
N ASN A 222 14.08 -3.74 -2.34
CA ASN A 222 15.40 -4.32 -2.15
C ASN A 222 15.40 -5.55 -1.21
N ASN A 223 14.28 -6.27 -1.17
CA ASN A 223 14.10 -7.44 -0.35
C ASN A 223 14.29 -8.70 -1.22
N PRO A 224 15.50 -9.25 -1.29
CA PRO A 224 15.67 -10.55 -1.90
C PRO A 224 14.76 -11.56 -1.20
N GLY A 225 14.32 -12.59 -1.92
CA GLY A 225 13.45 -13.62 -1.33
C GLY A 225 11.97 -13.30 -1.34
N TYR A 226 11.56 -12.22 -2.03
CA TYR A 226 10.15 -11.93 -2.30
C TYR A 226 9.87 -11.96 -3.80
N THR A 227 8.69 -12.42 -4.15
CA THR A 227 7.99 -12.22 -5.41
C THR A 227 6.82 -11.26 -5.23
N PHE A 228 5.97 -11.10 -6.24
CA PHE A 228 4.79 -10.24 -6.15
C PHE A 228 3.53 -10.97 -6.58
N GLY A 229 2.49 -10.84 -5.74
CA GLY A 229 1.15 -11.33 -6.01
C GLY A 229 0.26 -10.25 -6.62
N LEU A 230 -1.04 -10.30 -6.31
CA LEU A 230 -1.97 -9.24 -6.67
C LEU A 230 -2.11 -8.26 -5.50
N GLY A 231 -1.20 -7.27 -5.45
CA GLY A 231 -1.19 -6.24 -4.44
C GLY A 231 -0.27 -6.48 -3.23
N PHE A 232 0.45 -7.60 -3.19
CA PHE A 232 1.33 -7.95 -2.08
C PHE A 232 2.70 -8.42 -2.56
N ALA A 233 3.75 -8.06 -1.83
CA ALA A 233 5.01 -8.79 -1.89
C ALA A 233 4.83 -10.12 -1.14
N VAL A 234 5.19 -11.22 -1.78
CA VAL A 234 5.00 -12.57 -1.26
C VAL A 234 6.36 -13.21 -1.05
N ARG A 235 6.61 -13.73 0.14
CA ARG A 235 7.88 -14.33 0.50
C ARG A 235 8.01 -15.74 -0.09
N VAL A 236 9.09 -15.97 -0.84
CA VAL A 236 9.36 -17.24 -1.51
C VAL A 236 10.25 -18.20 -0.70
N GLY A 237 10.98 -17.68 0.28
CA GLY A 237 11.89 -18.51 1.08
C GLY A 237 12.25 -17.92 2.44
N ALA A 238 12.75 -18.74 3.34
CA ALA A 238 13.06 -18.33 4.71
C ALA A 238 14.34 -17.48 4.82
N GLY A 239 15.44 -17.90 4.21
CA GLY A 239 16.77 -17.34 4.46
C GLY A 239 17.10 -16.07 3.67
N ILE A 240 16.77 -16.02 2.38
CA ILE A 240 17.22 -14.98 1.46
C ILE A 240 16.71 -13.59 1.85
N ALA A 241 15.54 -13.50 2.47
CA ALA A 241 14.92 -12.22 2.85
C ALA A 241 15.68 -11.47 3.96
N GLY A 242 16.60 -12.11 4.66
CA GLY A 242 17.43 -11.49 5.71
C GLY A 242 16.66 -10.94 6.92
N VAL A 243 15.39 -11.33 7.08
CA VAL A 243 14.51 -11.00 8.21
C VAL A 243 13.71 -12.25 8.59
N VAL A 244 13.22 -12.29 9.82
CA VAL A 244 12.35 -13.38 10.30
C VAL A 244 11.07 -13.49 9.48
N GLY A 245 10.49 -14.70 9.43
CA GLY A 245 9.24 -15.02 8.72
C GLY A 245 9.35 -16.28 7.87
N SER A 246 8.25 -16.70 7.29
CA SER A 246 8.10 -17.98 6.60
C SER A 246 7.74 -17.80 5.12
N ALA A 247 8.04 -18.79 4.28
CA ALA A 247 7.55 -18.83 2.90
C ALA A 247 6.01 -18.76 2.87
N GLY A 248 5.45 -18.00 1.94
CA GLY A 248 4.02 -17.72 1.86
C GLY A 248 3.55 -16.51 2.68
N GLU A 249 4.42 -15.93 3.53
CA GLU A 249 4.13 -14.64 4.14
C GLU A 249 3.95 -13.57 3.07
N PHE A 250 2.94 -12.70 3.23
CA PHE A 250 2.72 -11.59 2.32
C PHE A 250 2.57 -10.28 3.07
N THR A 251 2.97 -9.20 2.41
CA THR A 251 3.15 -7.90 3.07
C THR A 251 3.07 -6.75 2.08
N TRP A 252 2.80 -5.56 2.60
CA TRP A 252 3.09 -4.31 1.93
C TRP A 252 3.29 -3.17 2.93
N GLY A 253 3.73 -2.01 2.45
CA GLY A 253 3.95 -0.85 3.29
C GLY A 253 3.46 0.44 2.64
N GLY A 254 2.99 1.36 3.48
CA GLY A 254 2.54 2.69 3.04
C GLY A 254 3.66 3.72 2.99
N TYR A 255 3.43 4.77 2.22
CA TYR A 255 4.35 5.91 2.07
C TYR A 255 4.67 6.58 3.41
N ALA A 256 3.66 6.76 4.28
CA ALA A 256 3.81 7.39 5.58
C ALA A 256 4.53 6.52 6.64
N GLY A 257 5.01 5.35 6.24
CA GLY A 257 5.73 4.42 7.12
C GLY A 257 4.90 3.25 7.62
N THR A 258 3.60 3.23 7.37
CA THR A 258 2.73 2.12 7.73
C THR A 258 3.23 0.81 7.13
N TYR A 259 2.97 -0.29 7.83
CA TYR A 259 3.39 -1.62 7.41
C TYR A 259 2.44 -2.68 7.93
N PHE A 260 2.19 -3.71 7.15
CA PHE A 260 1.52 -4.91 7.61
C PHE A 260 2.17 -6.15 7.02
N TRP A 261 1.99 -7.27 7.70
CA TRP A 261 2.28 -8.58 7.14
C TRP A 261 1.27 -9.60 7.66
N VAL A 262 1.04 -10.61 6.84
CA VAL A 262 0.24 -11.78 7.18
C VAL A 262 1.13 -12.99 6.96
N ASN A 263 1.30 -13.80 7.98
CA ASN A 263 2.05 -15.06 7.90
C ASN A 263 1.10 -16.23 8.15
N PRO A 264 0.63 -16.92 7.09
CA PRO A 264 -0.30 -18.03 7.25
C PRO A 264 0.30 -19.23 7.98
N LYS A 265 1.62 -19.42 7.92
CA LYS A 265 2.29 -20.54 8.58
C LYS A 265 2.33 -20.37 10.10
N GLU A 266 2.56 -19.14 10.56
CA GLU A 266 2.59 -18.78 11.99
C GLU A 266 1.23 -18.29 12.49
N GLU A 267 0.19 -18.36 11.65
CA GLU A 267 -1.16 -17.81 11.95
C GLU A 267 -1.13 -16.37 12.48
N LEU A 268 -0.19 -15.56 11.99
CA LEU A 268 0.18 -14.26 12.51
C LEU A 268 -0.23 -13.12 11.57
N VAL A 269 -0.83 -12.10 12.15
CA VAL A 269 -1.04 -10.78 11.52
C VAL A 269 -0.27 -9.73 12.31
N GLY A 270 0.56 -8.96 11.62
CA GLY A 270 1.23 -7.80 12.21
C GLY A 270 0.83 -6.51 11.52
N ILE A 271 0.50 -5.51 12.32
CA ILE A 271 0.16 -4.15 11.85
C ILE A 271 1.05 -3.15 12.57
N TYR A 272 1.69 -2.30 11.80
CA TYR A 272 2.46 -1.15 12.29
C TYR A 272 1.98 0.12 11.63
N MET A 273 1.56 1.08 12.41
CA MET A 273 1.06 2.36 11.93
C MET A 273 2.00 3.48 12.34
N SER A 274 2.37 4.33 11.40
CA SER A 274 3.19 5.51 11.64
C SER A 274 2.88 6.63 10.64
N GLN A 275 3.28 7.85 10.99
CA GLN A 275 3.23 9.03 10.11
C GLN A 275 4.67 9.61 9.98
N ALA A 276 5.60 8.74 9.60
CA ALA A 276 7.01 9.04 9.50
C ALA A 276 7.56 8.62 8.13
N PRO A 277 7.17 9.31 7.03
CA PRO A 277 7.76 9.03 5.72
C PRO A 277 9.25 9.35 5.76
N GLY A 278 10.08 8.50 5.20
CA GLY A 278 11.51 8.78 5.17
C GLY A 278 12.40 7.54 5.09
N PRO A 279 13.72 7.73 5.07
CA PRO A 279 14.70 6.68 4.85
C PRO A 279 14.77 5.65 5.98
N LEU A 280 14.25 5.97 7.18
CA LEU A 280 14.24 5.07 8.33
C LEU A 280 13.08 4.05 8.30
N ASN A 281 12.11 4.19 7.40
CA ASN A 281 11.00 3.24 7.30
C ASN A 281 11.42 1.77 7.19
N PRO A 282 12.38 1.40 6.33
CA PRO A 282 12.81 -0.02 6.24
C PRO A 282 13.46 -0.53 7.54
N TYR A 283 14.11 0.35 8.29
CA TYR A 283 14.69 0.00 9.58
C TYR A 283 13.59 -0.30 10.61
N TYR A 284 12.64 0.62 10.80
CA TYR A 284 11.57 0.42 11.79
C TYR A 284 10.67 -0.76 11.46
N ARG A 285 10.33 -0.98 10.19
CA ARG A 285 9.55 -2.14 9.76
C ARG A 285 10.24 -3.45 10.10
N ARG A 286 11.56 -3.55 9.88
CA ARG A 286 12.36 -4.72 10.26
C ARG A 286 12.44 -4.90 11.76
N LEU A 287 12.72 -3.84 12.49
CA LEU A 287 12.83 -3.87 13.95
C LEU A 287 11.53 -4.36 14.59
N ILE A 288 10.40 -3.74 14.26
CA ILE A 288 9.09 -4.12 14.79
C ILE A 288 8.78 -5.58 14.46
N LYS A 289 9.03 -6.00 13.23
CA LYS A 289 8.81 -7.39 12.82
C LYS A 289 9.65 -8.36 13.64
N GLN A 290 10.94 -8.08 13.83
CA GLN A 290 11.81 -8.90 14.67
C GLN A 290 11.32 -8.98 16.11
N LEU A 291 10.91 -7.86 16.70
CA LEU A 291 10.38 -7.84 18.07
C LEU A 291 9.10 -8.68 18.21
N VAL A 292 8.19 -8.60 17.23
CA VAL A 292 6.97 -9.42 17.23
C VAL A 292 7.31 -10.90 17.15
N TYR A 293 8.20 -11.32 16.23
CA TYR A 293 8.57 -12.73 16.10
C TYR A 293 9.38 -13.23 17.31
N SER A 294 10.13 -12.37 17.98
CA SER A 294 10.84 -12.78 19.20
C SER A 294 9.93 -12.98 20.42
N ALA A 295 8.67 -12.58 20.32
CA ALA A 295 7.66 -12.78 21.35
C ALA A 295 6.75 -13.99 21.07
N ILE A 296 6.98 -14.72 19.98
CA ILE A 296 6.31 -16.01 19.73
C ILE A 296 7.01 -17.05 20.61
N ASP A 297 6.23 -17.65 21.50
CA ASP A 297 6.66 -18.74 22.40
C ASP A 297 6.02 -20.04 21.88
N ASP A 298 6.85 -21.03 21.56
CA ASP A 298 6.42 -22.33 21.01
C ASP A 298 6.05 -23.32 22.11
#